data_ce8bb6d0c2aaf984b0d9045051865c07
#
_entry.id   ce8bb6d0c2aaf984b0d9045051865c07
#
_cell.length_a   1.000
_cell.length_b   1.000
_cell.length_c   1.000
_cell.angle_alpha   90.00
_cell.angle_beta   90.00
_cell.angle_gamma   90.00
#
_symmetry.space_group_name_H-M   'P 1'
#
loop_
_entity.id
_entity.type
_entity.pdbx_description
1 polymer ?
#
loop_
_entity_poly.entity_id
_entity_poly.type
_entity_poly.pdbx_seq_one_letter_code
_entity_poly.pdbx_strand_id
1 'polypeptide(L)'
;VIYNDSKGGAKSWPWAVSPSTGVADFGLDNALCQHALVSGKLHTGAALTASTQPTKAQSDAVRAGIAEVLHSANLRGKPTIIVAGRSDALVPVNHNARAYTALNRTIEGAASKLRYIEVVNGQHFDAFLPFSGFDTRFVPLHPYFNQAMDVMWAHLKSGSALPASQVVRTTPRGGTAGAAAAPAITAANVPPFAMAPGAADQIGFSGMSITVPR
;
A
#
# COMPACT_ATOMS: atom_id res chain seq x y z
N VAL A 1 18.35 7.79 4.54
CA VAL A 1 17.50 6.59 4.45
C VAL A 1 17.63 5.82 5.74
N ILE A 2 16.54 5.60 6.45
CA ILE A 2 16.53 4.78 7.67
C ILE A 2 16.21 3.36 7.21
N TYR A 3 17.16 2.47 7.33
CA TYR A 3 16.93 1.06 7.10
C TYR A 3 16.27 0.46 8.34
N ASN A 4 15.17 -0.23 8.15
CA ASN A 4 14.56 -1.02 9.20
C ASN A 4 15.07 -2.46 9.04
N ASP A 5 16.06 -2.82 9.86
CA ASP A 5 16.59 -4.17 9.96
C ASP A 5 15.90 -4.97 11.05
N SER A 6 14.81 -4.43 11.60
CA SER A 6 14.14 -5.01 12.74
C SER A 6 13.32 -6.24 12.36
N LYS A 7 13.50 -7.32 13.08
CA LYS A 7 12.55 -8.44 13.09
C LYS A 7 11.31 -8.03 13.88
N GLY A 8 10.15 -8.00 13.21
CA GLY A 8 8.89 -7.71 13.87
C GLY A 8 8.71 -6.26 14.33
N GLY A 9 9.37 -5.29 13.70
CA GLY A 9 9.16 -3.87 13.96
C GLY A 9 10.01 -3.29 15.09
N ALA A 10 10.92 -4.06 15.71
CA ALA A 10 11.88 -3.51 16.66
C ALA A 10 12.87 -2.60 15.96
N LYS A 11 13.14 -1.42 16.50
CA LYS A 11 14.18 -0.54 15.97
C LYS A 11 15.55 -1.16 16.21
N SER A 12 16.43 -1.00 15.25
CA SER A 12 17.86 -1.26 15.28
C SER A 12 18.34 -2.21 16.39
N TRP A 13 18.97 -3.23 16.01
CA TRP A 13 19.49 -4.20 16.95
C TRP A 13 20.86 -3.73 17.42
N PRO A 14 21.10 -3.53 18.72
CA PRO A 14 22.40 -3.08 19.21
C PRO A 14 23.54 -4.02 18.83
N TRP A 15 23.22 -5.27 18.49
CA TRP A 15 24.15 -6.31 18.07
C TRP A 15 24.16 -6.56 16.56
N ALA A 16 23.38 -5.79 15.75
CA ALA A 16 23.45 -5.91 14.32
C ALA A 16 24.82 -5.40 13.86
N VAL A 17 25.60 -6.30 13.32
CA VAL A 17 26.93 -6.05 12.81
C VAL A 17 26.95 -6.45 11.35
N SER A 18 27.43 -5.57 10.49
CA SER A 18 27.62 -5.86 9.08
C SER A 18 28.67 -6.97 8.91
N PRO A 19 28.33 -8.09 8.24
CA PRO A 19 29.32 -9.12 7.95
C PRO A 19 30.48 -8.63 7.09
N SER A 20 30.26 -7.61 6.26
CA SER A 20 31.27 -7.07 5.34
C SER A 20 32.23 -6.08 6.00
N THR A 21 31.75 -5.31 6.98
CA THR A 21 32.54 -4.23 7.58
C THR A 21 32.93 -4.48 9.03
N GLY A 22 32.25 -5.39 9.73
CA GLY A 22 32.47 -5.66 11.14
C GLY A 22 32.01 -4.57 12.10
N VAL A 23 31.30 -3.55 11.60
CA VAL A 23 30.77 -2.45 12.41
C VAL A 23 29.26 -2.52 12.53
N ALA A 24 28.70 -1.80 13.50
CA ALA A 24 27.25 -1.70 13.67
C ALA A 24 26.61 -1.19 12.36
N ASP A 25 25.62 -1.93 11.86
CA ASP A 25 24.92 -1.66 10.61
C ASP A 25 23.42 -1.75 10.87
N PHE A 26 22.69 -0.82 10.29
CA PHE A 26 21.23 -0.76 10.38
C PHE A 26 20.55 -1.42 9.17
N GLY A 27 21.12 -2.48 8.65
CA GLY A 27 20.53 -3.31 7.60
C GLY A 27 21.02 -3.02 6.19
N LEU A 28 22.12 -2.27 6.01
CA LEU A 28 22.66 -1.99 4.68
C LEU A 28 23.06 -3.28 3.95
N ASP A 29 23.82 -4.16 4.60
CA ASP A 29 24.24 -5.43 4.00
C ASP A 29 23.02 -6.32 3.66
N ASN A 30 22.00 -6.31 4.51
CA ASN A 30 20.76 -7.02 4.24
C ASN A 30 20.03 -6.43 3.00
N ALA A 31 19.94 -5.11 2.91
CA ALA A 31 19.35 -4.44 1.75
C ALA A 31 20.13 -4.74 0.45
N LEU A 32 21.45 -4.73 0.50
CA LEU A 32 22.31 -5.07 -0.64
C LEU A 32 22.17 -6.55 -1.02
N CYS A 33 22.08 -7.44 -0.05
CA CYS A 33 21.83 -8.87 -0.27
C CYS A 33 20.46 -9.11 -0.92
N GLN A 34 19.40 -8.50 -0.39
CA GLN A 34 18.06 -8.60 -0.97
C GLN A 34 18.01 -8.04 -2.40
N HIS A 35 18.63 -6.89 -2.62
CA HIS A 35 18.76 -6.33 -3.97
C HIS A 35 19.45 -7.33 -4.92
N ALA A 36 20.55 -7.93 -4.51
CA ALA A 36 21.29 -8.88 -5.32
C ALA A 36 20.47 -10.15 -5.61
N LEU A 37 19.74 -10.68 -4.60
CA LEU A 37 18.87 -11.84 -4.76
C LEU A 37 17.74 -11.60 -5.78
N VAL A 38 17.13 -10.41 -5.75
CA VAL A 38 16.01 -10.06 -6.64
C VAL A 38 16.50 -9.66 -8.04
N SER A 39 17.57 -8.88 -8.13
CA SER A 39 18.07 -8.34 -9.42
C SER A 39 18.96 -9.31 -10.20
N GLY A 40 19.58 -10.28 -9.53
CA GLY A 40 20.63 -11.13 -10.11
C GLY A 40 21.98 -10.43 -10.27
N LYS A 41 22.15 -9.26 -9.66
CA LYS A 41 23.36 -8.42 -9.77
C LYS A 41 23.76 -7.85 -8.42
N LEU A 42 25.06 -7.72 -8.21
CA LEU A 42 25.58 -6.93 -7.10
C LEU A 42 25.24 -5.44 -7.27
N HIS A 43 25.33 -4.67 -6.20
CA HIS A 43 25.10 -3.21 -6.25
C HIS A 43 26.06 -2.47 -7.18
N THR A 44 27.21 -3.08 -7.49
CA THR A 44 28.18 -2.61 -8.49
C THR A 44 27.73 -2.82 -9.94
N GLY A 45 26.62 -3.52 -10.16
CA GLY A 45 26.13 -3.93 -11.48
C GLY A 45 26.73 -5.26 -11.99
N ALA A 46 27.72 -5.84 -11.31
CA ALA A 46 28.30 -7.12 -11.69
C ALA A 46 27.30 -8.26 -11.52
N ALA A 47 27.29 -9.21 -12.45
CA ALA A 47 26.43 -10.39 -12.38
C ALA A 47 26.84 -11.31 -11.21
N LEU A 48 25.84 -11.97 -10.61
CA LEU A 48 26.10 -13.00 -9.61
C LEU A 48 26.71 -14.26 -10.27
N THR A 49 27.58 -14.92 -9.54
CA THR A 49 28.26 -16.16 -9.96
C THR A 49 28.06 -17.25 -8.88
N ALA A 50 28.66 -18.40 -9.07
CA ALA A 50 28.68 -19.46 -8.05
C ALA A 50 29.50 -19.08 -6.82
N SER A 51 30.44 -18.13 -6.94
CA SER A 51 31.36 -17.70 -5.89
C SER A 51 31.03 -16.36 -5.25
N THR A 52 30.01 -15.63 -5.74
CA THR A 52 29.54 -14.38 -5.12
C THR A 52 28.69 -14.67 -3.88
N GLN A 53 28.53 -13.65 -3.03
CA GLN A 53 27.57 -13.66 -1.93
C GLN A 53 26.56 -12.49 -2.10
N PRO A 54 25.26 -12.77 -2.34
CA PRO A 54 24.68 -14.11 -2.54
C PRO A 54 25.13 -14.75 -3.88
N THR A 55 24.95 -16.08 -3.97
CA THR A 55 25.28 -16.80 -5.20
C THR A 55 24.20 -16.64 -6.27
N LYS A 56 24.59 -16.91 -7.52
CA LYS A 56 23.62 -16.94 -8.62
C LYS A 56 22.48 -17.95 -8.39
N ALA A 57 22.80 -19.14 -7.87
CA ALA A 57 21.79 -20.16 -7.59
C ALA A 57 20.75 -19.69 -6.55
N GLN A 58 21.19 -18.98 -5.50
CA GLN A 58 20.28 -18.40 -4.52
C GLN A 58 19.38 -17.33 -5.14
N SER A 59 19.93 -16.47 -5.98
CA SER A 59 19.14 -15.48 -6.71
C SER A 59 18.13 -16.13 -7.66
N ASP A 60 18.53 -17.14 -8.41
CA ASP A 60 17.63 -17.85 -9.33
C ASP A 60 16.47 -18.51 -8.56
N ALA A 61 16.73 -19.12 -7.41
CA ALA A 61 15.70 -19.70 -6.56
C ALA A 61 14.70 -18.63 -6.01
N VAL A 62 15.22 -17.49 -5.55
CA VAL A 62 14.37 -16.37 -5.08
C VAL A 62 13.52 -15.83 -6.22
N ARG A 63 14.08 -15.62 -7.39
CA ARG A 63 13.35 -15.11 -8.57
C ARG A 63 12.30 -16.10 -9.07
N ALA A 64 12.59 -17.40 -9.03
CA ALA A 64 11.61 -18.43 -9.34
C ALA A 64 10.44 -18.38 -8.35
N GLY A 65 10.70 -18.31 -7.03
CA GLY A 65 9.65 -18.18 -6.03
C GLY A 65 8.82 -16.89 -6.17
N ILE A 66 9.45 -15.76 -6.53
CA ILE A 66 8.73 -14.53 -6.84
C ILE A 66 7.80 -14.73 -8.05
N ALA A 67 8.26 -15.41 -9.09
CA ALA A 67 7.46 -15.66 -10.29
C ALA A 67 6.21 -16.53 -10.00
N GLU A 68 6.29 -17.45 -9.05
CA GLU A 68 5.15 -18.29 -8.62
C GLU A 68 4.03 -17.50 -7.97
N VAL A 69 4.36 -16.41 -7.26
CA VAL A 69 3.39 -15.58 -6.53
C VAL A 69 3.11 -14.24 -7.20
N LEU A 70 3.67 -14.00 -8.38
CA LEU A 70 3.52 -12.74 -9.08
C LEU A 70 2.06 -12.50 -9.50
N HIS A 71 1.51 -11.38 -9.07
CA HIS A 71 0.14 -11.01 -9.41
C HIS A 71 0.03 -10.63 -10.89
N SER A 72 -0.89 -11.28 -11.60
CA SER A 72 -1.21 -10.92 -12.99
C SER A 72 -2.06 -9.64 -13.07
N ALA A 73 -2.72 -9.27 -11.99
CA ALA A 73 -3.78 -8.25 -11.91
C ALA A 73 -4.93 -8.47 -12.91
N ASN A 74 -5.05 -9.66 -13.49
CA ASN A 74 -6.17 -10.06 -14.32
C ASN A 74 -7.32 -10.57 -13.44
N LEU A 75 -8.29 -9.73 -13.20
CA LEU A 75 -9.50 -10.07 -12.43
C LEU A 75 -10.58 -10.73 -13.30
N ARG A 76 -10.32 -10.90 -14.60
CA ARG A 76 -11.28 -11.47 -15.56
C ARG A 76 -12.60 -10.72 -15.58
N GLY A 77 -12.55 -9.39 -15.49
CA GLY A 77 -13.72 -8.51 -15.44
C GLY A 77 -14.59 -8.67 -14.19
N LYS A 78 -14.08 -9.33 -13.14
CA LYS A 78 -14.82 -9.44 -11.87
C LYS A 78 -14.91 -8.09 -11.19
N PRO A 79 -16.09 -7.70 -10.69
CA PRO A 79 -16.24 -6.47 -9.92
C PRO A 79 -15.40 -6.55 -8.65
N THR A 80 -14.63 -5.50 -8.40
CA THR A 80 -13.71 -5.42 -7.26
C THR A 80 -13.64 -3.99 -6.77
N ILE A 81 -13.63 -3.77 -5.46
CA ILE A 81 -13.39 -2.47 -4.85
C ILE A 81 -12.18 -2.60 -3.93
N ILE A 82 -11.18 -1.76 -4.14
CA ILE A 82 -10.04 -1.60 -3.23
C ILE A 82 -10.27 -0.32 -2.43
N VAL A 83 -10.21 -0.42 -1.11
CA VAL A 83 -10.18 0.73 -0.19
C VAL A 83 -8.80 0.78 0.44
N ALA A 84 -8.12 1.91 0.34
CA ALA A 84 -6.78 2.06 0.93
C ALA A 84 -6.60 3.46 1.55
N GLY A 85 -5.86 3.51 2.64
CA GLY A 85 -5.48 4.76 3.30
C GLY A 85 -4.28 5.42 2.65
N ARG A 86 -4.41 6.68 2.25
CA ARG A 86 -3.32 7.46 1.63
C ARG A 86 -2.09 7.56 2.52
N SER A 87 -2.30 7.60 3.82
CA SER A 87 -1.24 7.77 4.82
C SER A 87 -0.70 6.45 5.36
N ASP A 88 -0.98 5.32 4.69
CA ASP A 88 -0.43 4.03 5.06
C ASP A 88 1.10 4.04 4.88
N ALA A 89 1.81 3.95 6.01
CA ALA A 89 3.27 3.92 6.05
C ALA A 89 3.83 2.51 6.15
N LEU A 90 2.99 1.51 6.46
CA LEU A 90 3.39 0.10 6.49
C LEU A 90 3.32 -0.54 5.11
N VAL A 91 2.25 -0.27 4.38
CA VAL A 91 2.05 -0.74 3.00
C VAL A 91 1.71 0.46 2.11
N PRO A 92 2.71 1.28 1.75
CA PRO A 92 2.49 2.53 1.04
C PRO A 92 1.73 2.33 -0.27
N VAL A 93 0.70 3.13 -0.49
CA VAL A 93 -0.24 2.99 -1.62
C VAL A 93 0.43 3.00 -2.99
N ASN A 94 1.57 3.68 -3.15
CA ASN A 94 2.32 3.72 -4.40
C ASN A 94 2.88 2.34 -4.81
N HIS A 95 3.21 1.51 -3.83
CA HIS A 95 3.78 0.17 -4.05
C HIS A 95 2.75 -0.95 -3.94
N ASN A 96 1.49 -0.61 -3.69
CA ASN A 96 0.41 -1.54 -3.45
C ASN A 96 -0.84 -1.15 -4.28
N ALA A 97 -1.81 -0.48 -3.66
CA ALA A 97 -3.13 -0.24 -4.24
C ALA A 97 -3.09 0.54 -5.57
N ARG A 98 -2.27 1.59 -5.65
CA ARG A 98 -2.08 2.37 -6.90
C ARG A 98 -1.41 1.53 -7.98
N ALA A 99 -0.31 0.85 -7.63
CA ALA A 99 0.43 0.00 -8.57
C ALA A 99 -0.45 -1.14 -9.10
N TYR A 100 -1.16 -1.84 -8.21
CA TYR A 100 -2.07 -2.92 -8.61
C TYR A 100 -3.21 -2.42 -9.50
N THR A 101 -3.82 -1.28 -9.16
CA THR A 101 -4.91 -0.69 -9.95
C THR A 101 -4.43 -0.27 -11.34
N ALA A 102 -3.26 0.35 -11.44
CA ALA A 102 -2.66 0.71 -12.71
C ALA A 102 -2.36 -0.54 -13.56
N LEU A 103 -1.81 -1.58 -12.96
CA LEU A 103 -1.53 -2.85 -13.64
C LEU A 103 -2.83 -3.51 -14.13
N ASN A 104 -3.88 -3.57 -13.31
CA ASN A 104 -5.17 -4.11 -13.72
C ASN A 104 -5.74 -3.35 -14.93
N ARG A 105 -5.67 -2.00 -14.92
CA ARG A 105 -6.13 -1.19 -16.06
C ARG A 105 -5.32 -1.44 -17.31
N THR A 106 -4.03 -1.71 -17.18
CA THR A 106 -3.16 -2.07 -18.31
C THR A 106 -3.55 -3.44 -18.89
N ILE A 107 -3.84 -4.41 -18.03
CA ILE A 107 -4.14 -5.80 -18.43
C ILE A 107 -5.57 -5.94 -18.96
N GLU A 108 -6.56 -5.38 -18.26
CA GLU A 108 -7.98 -5.55 -18.60
C GLU A 108 -8.56 -4.38 -19.43
N GLY A 109 -7.88 -3.24 -19.49
CA GLY A 109 -8.33 -2.09 -20.27
C GLY A 109 -9.76 -1.65 -19.93
N ALA A 110 -10.60 -1.55 -20.94
CA ALA A 110 -12.00 -1.15 -20.79
C ALA A 110 -12.87 -2.22 -20.09
N ALA A 111 -12.44 -3.49 -20.07
CA ALA A 111 -13.15 -4.57 -19.38
C ALA A 111 -12.97 -4.54 -17.86
N SER A 112 -12.04 -3.76 -17.35
CA SER A 112 -11.77 -3.65 -15.92
C SER A 112 -12.99 -3.10 -15.16
N LYS A 113 -13.42 -3.88 -14.17
CA LYS A 113 -14.45 -3.47 -13.19
C LYS A 113 -13.85 -3.18 -11.81
N LEU A 114 -12.53 -3.01 -11.75
CA LEU A 114 -11.86 -2.59 -10.53
C LEU A 114 -12.17 -1.12 -10.24
N ARG A 115 -12.50 -0.84 -8.98
CA ARG A 115 -12.68 0.50 -8.44
C ARG A 115 -11.71 0.72 -7.29
N TYR A 116 -11.08 1.87 -7.25
CA TYR A 116 -10.11 2.22 -6.23
C TYR A 116 -10.59 3.44 -5.45
N ILE A 117 -10.75 3.27 -4.16
CA ILE A 117 -11.16 4.31 -3.20
C ILE A 117 -9.96 4.62 -2.32
N GLU A 118 -9.38 5.81 -2.48
CA GLU A 118 -8.25 6.25 -1.68
C GLU A 118 -8.70 7.25 -0.63
N VAL A 119 -8.51 6.91 0.64
CA VAL A 119 -8.98 7.71 1.78
C VAL A 119 -7.83 8.58 2.30
N VAL A 120 -7.96 9.89 2.19
CA VAL A 120 -7.01 10.86 2.78
C VAL A 120 -7.02 10.69 4.30
N ASN A 121 -5.86 10.82 4.95
CA ASN A 121 -5.68 10.59 6.38
C ASN A 121 -6.05 9.18 6.89
N GLY A 122 -6.39 8.25 6.01
CA GLY A 122 -6.48 6.85 6.37
C GLY A 122 -5.10 6.22 6.45
N GLN A 123 -4.89 5.29 7.39
CA GLN A 123 -3.65 4.54 7.51
C GLN A 123 -3.91 3.04 7.59
N HIS A 124 -2.92 2.21 7.97
CA HIS A 124 -2.98 0.76 7.81
C HIS A 124 -4.03 0.07 8.69
N PHE A 125 -4.05 0.38 9.99
CA PHE A 125 -4.95 -0.27 10.95
C PHE A 125 -5.74 0.74 11.77
N ASP A 126 -7.06 0.60 11.79
CA ASP A 126 -7.93 1.38 12.67
C ASP A 126 -7.62 1.13 14.16
N ALA A 127 -7.07 -0.04 14.50
CA ALA A 127 -6.61 -0.35 15.86
C ALA A 127 -5.49 0.57 16.37
N PHE A 128 -4.81 1.32 15.49
CA PHE A 128 -3.81 2.31 15.88
C PHE A 128 -4.42 3.67 16.29
N LEU A 129 -5.69 3.92 15.97
CA LEU A 129 -6.36 5.18 16.29
C LEU A 129 -6.36 5.55 17.79
N PRO A 130 -6.39 4.61 18.76
CA PRO A 130 -6.25 4.97 20.18
C PRO A 130 -4.87 5.45 20.59
N PHE A 131 -3.83 5.25 19.76
CA PHE A 131 -2.48 5.67 20.12
C PHE A 131 -2.31 7.18 19.98
N SER A 132 -1.61 7.77 20.97
CA SER A 132 -1.30 9.20 20.97
C SER A 132 -0.69 9.67 19.66
N GLY A 133 -1.27 10.71 19.09
CA GLY A 133 -0.86 11.28 17.80
C GLY A 133 -1.43 10.55 16.57
N PHE A 134 -1.91 9.32 16.68
CA PHE A 134 -2.72 8.68 15.65
C PHE A 134 -4.17 9.13 15.75
N ASP A 135 -4.67 9.21 16.97
CA ASP A 135 -6.01 9.65 17.32
C ASP A 135 -6.37 11.05 16.78
N THR A 136 -5.40 11.95 16.69
CA THR A 136 -5.61 13.35 16.27
C THR A 136 -5.39 13.59 14.77
N ARG A 137 -4.70 12.68 14.07
CA ARG A 137 -4.24 12.87 12.69
C ARG A 137 -4.89 11.96 11.66
N PHE A 138 -5.41 10.80 12.10
CA PHE A 138 -5.93 9.81 11.19
C PHE A 138 -7.43 9.56 11.38
N VAL A 139 -8.04 9.03 10.33
CA VAL A 139 -9.44 8.62 10.30
C VAL A 139 -9.55 7.10 10.11
N PRO A 140 -10.62 6.46 10.59
CA PRO A 140 -10.82 5.03 10.39
C PRO A 140 -11.13 4.70 8.93
N LEU A 141 -10.65 3.54 8.46
CA LEU A 141 -10.97 2.97 7.16
C LEU A 141 -12.20 2.06 7.18
N HIS A 142 -12.57 1.54 8.34
CA HIS A 142 -13.68 0.60 8.47
C HIS A 142 -15.03 1.10 7.94
N PRO A 143 -15.42 2.38 8.13
CA PRO A 143 -16.65 2.91 7.51
C PRO A 143 -16.66 2.79 5.98
N TYR A 144 -15.54 3.00 5.33
CA TYR A 144 -15.40 2.88 3.87
C TYR A 144 -15.42 1.43 3.39
N PHE A 145 -14.84 0.53 4.19
CA PHE A 145 -14.96 -0.90 3.92
C PHE A 145 -16.43 -1.35 3.97
N ASN A 146 -17.18 -0.95 5.00
CA ASN A 146 -18.60 -1.26 5.13
C ASN A 146 -19.40 -0.71 3.94
N GLN A 147 -19.19 0.56 3.58
CA GLN A 147 -19.85 1.16 2.42
C GLN A 147 -19.48 0.42 1.11
N ALA A 148 -18.23 -0.01 0.94
CA ALA A 148 -17.81 -0.79 -0.23
C ALA A 148 -18.50 -2.17 -0.27
N MET A 149 -18.69 -2.81 0.88
CA MET A 149 -19.44 -4.06 0.98
C MET A 149 -20.91 -3.89 0.60
N ASP A 150 -21.56 -2.84 1.10
CA ASP A 150 -22.97 -2.54 0.78
C ASP A 150 -23.16 -2.26 -0.70
N VAL A 151 -22.28 -1.45 -1.28
CA VAL A 151 -22.30 -1.14 -2.73
C VAL A 151 -22.05 -2.39 -3.57
N MET A 152 -21.07 -3.21 -3.17
CA MET A 152 -20.78 -4.47 -3.88
C MET A 152 -21.96 -5.44 -3.77
N TRP A 153 -22.58 -5.54 -2.62
CA TRP A 153 -23.76 -6.37 -2.41
C TRP A 153 -24.94 -5.94 -3.31
N ALA A 154 -25.20 -4.62 -3.37
CA ALA A 154 -26.22 -4.08 -4.28
C ALA A 154 -25.89 -4.36 -5.74
N HIS A 155 -24.61 -4.21 -6.14
CA HIS A 155 -24.15 -4.52 -7.48
C HIS A 155 -24.40 -6.00 -7.84
N LEU A 156 -24.05 -6.92 -6.97
CA LEU A 156 -24.20 -8.35 -7.20
C LEU A 156 -25.66 -8.79 -7.21
N LYS A 157 -26.52 -8.16 -6.41
CA LYS A 157 -27.95 -8.52 -6.31
C LYS A 157 -28.81 -7.92 -7.41
N SER A 158 -28.56 -6.68 -7.79
CA SER A 158 -29.47 -5.90 -8.64
C SER A 158 -28.80 -5.24 -9.84
N GLY A 159 -27.49 -5.44 -10.03
CA GLY A 159 -26.74 -4.79 -11.09
C GLY A 159 -26.54 -3.29 -10.87
N SER A 160 -26.73 -2.78 -9.66
CA SER A 160 -26.50 -1.38 -9.33
C SER A 160 -25.11 -0.93 -9.77
N ALA A 161 -24.95 0.32 -10.22
CA ALA A 161 -23.67 0.82 -10.68
C ALA A 161 -22.61 0.80 -9.55
N LEU A 162 -21.36 0.50 -9.90
CA LEU A 162 -20.23 0.68 -9.00
C LEU A 162 -19.76 2.15 -9.03
N PRO A 163 -19.21 2.69 -7.92
CA PRO A 163 -18.68 4.05 -7.88
C PRO A 163 -17.52 4.21 -8.86
N ALA A 164 -17.23 5.43 -9.29
CA ALA A 164 -15.97 5.71 -9.95
C ALA A 164 -14.81 5.67 -8.98
N SER A 165 -13.60 5.30 -9.47
CA SER A 165 -12.37 5.38 -8.66
C SER A 165 -12.12 6.81 -8.23
N GLN A 166 -11.82 7.01 -6.94
CA GLN A 166 -11.82 8.37 -6.36
C GLN A 166 -10.94 8.50 -5.14
N VAL A 167 -10.62 9.74 -4.84
CA VAL A 167 -10.06 10.18 -3.55
C VAL A 167 -11.20 10.64 -2.66
N VAL A 168 -11.21 10.18 -1.42
CA VAL A 168 -12.14 10.65 -0.40
C VAL A 168 -11.39 11.61 0.52
N ARG A 169 -11.82 12.87 0.54
CA ARG A 169 -11.20 13.90 1.38
C ARG A 169 -11.82 13.87 2.75
N THR A 170 -11.03 13.45 3.70
CA THR A 170 -11.42 13.38 5.12
C THR A 170 -10.81 14.54 5.90
N THR A 171 -11.37 14.81 7.08
CA THR A 171 -10.83 15.77 8.03
C THR A 171 -10.53 15.06 9.34
N PRO A 172 -9.26 15.01 9.78
CA PRO A 172 -8.95 14.47 11.10
C PRO A 172 -9.76 15.17 12.20
N ARG A 173 -10.11 14.45 13.26
CA ARG A 173 -10.87 15.03 14.38
C ARG A 173 -10.10 16.10 15.17
N GLY A 174 -8.77 16.19 14.94
CA GLY A 174 -7.92 17.16 15.62
C GLY A 174 -7.72 16.84 17.09
N GLY A 175 -7.43 17.87 17.88
CA GLY A 175 -7.04 17.75 19.27
C GLY A 175 -5.54 17.79 19.47
N THR A 176 -5.10 17.61 20.71
CA THR A 176 -3.68 17.61 21.07
C THR A 176 -3.22 16.18 21.35
N ALA A 177 -2.18 15.75 20.68
CA ALA A 177 -1.57 14.43 20.91
C ALA A 177 -1.15 14.29 22.39
N GLY A 178 -1.57 13.20 23.02
CA GLY A 178 -1.30 12.95 24.45
C GLY A 178 -2.23 13.66 25.44
N ALA A 179 -3.22 14.40 24.97
CA ALA A 179 -4.30 14.90 25.84
C ALA A 179 -5.18 13.74 26.33
N ALA A 180 -5.94 13.99 27.40
CA ALA A 180 -6.75 12.95 28.07
C ALA A 180 -7.78 12.29 27.15
N ALA A 181 -8.33 13.01 26.18
CA ALA A 181 -9.23 12.48 25.16
C ALA A 181 -9.17 13.30 23.87
N ALA A 182 -9.08 12.64 22.72
CA ALA A 182 -9.31 13.30 21.45
C ALA A 182 -10.83 13.55 21.24
N PRO A 183 -11.22 14.58 20.46
CA PRO A 183 -12.61 14.79 20.09
C PRO A 183 -13.24 13.55 19.47
N ALA A 184 -14.54 13.36 19.60
CA ALA A 184 -15.24 12.25 18.96
C ALA A 184 -15.14 12.35 17.42
N ILE A 185 -15.02 11.22 16.74
CA ILE A 185 -15.13 11.15 15.29
C ILE A 185 -16.61 11.33 14.92
N THR A 186 -16.86 12.25 13.98
CA THR A 186 -18.20 12.55 13.45
C THR A 186 -18.30 12.24 11.96
N ALA A 187 -19.50 12.26 11.41
CA ALA A 187 -19.71 12.12 9.97
C ALA A 187 -18.95 13.16 9.13
N ALA A 188 -18.69 14.34 9.68
CA ALA A 188 -17.88 15.37 9.00
C ALA A 188 -16.40 14.97 8.85
N ASN A 189 -15.91 14.13 9.76
CA ASN A 189 -14.53 13.61 9.67
C ASN A 189 -14.40 12.50 8.62
N VAL A 190 -15.45 11.70 8.45
CA VAL A 190 -15.48 10.51 7.59
C VAL A 190 -16.65 10.58 6.60
N PRO A 191 -16.67 11.56 5.68
CA PRO A 191 -17.71 11.62 4.67
C PRO A 191 -17.69 10.33 3.82
N PRO A 192 -18.86 9.80 3.42
CA PRO A 192 -18.90 8.62 2.56
C PRO A 192 -18.26 8.90 1.21
N PHE A 193 -17.73 7.87 0.55
CA PHE A 193 -17.34 8.03 -0.84
C PHE A 193 -18.58 8.22 -1.74
N ALA A 194 -18.43 9.00 -2.80
CA ALA A 194 -19.51 9.33 -3.70
C ALA A 194 -19.70 8.23 -4.76
N MET A 195 -20.94 7.97 -5.18
CA MET A 195 -21.19 7.10 -6.34
C MET A 195 -20.72 7.77 -7.65
N ALA A 196 -20.87 9.09 -7.74
CA ALA A 196 -20.38 9.94 -8.83
C ALA A 196 -19.55 11.09 -8.25
N PRO A 197 -18.25 10.89 -8.01
CA PRO A 197 -17.38 11.93 -7.48
C PRO A 197 -17.20 13.07 -8.48
N GLY A 198 -16.98 14.28 -7.97
CA GLY A 198 -16.60 15.43 -8.80
C GLY A 198 -15.25 15.20 -9.49
N ALA A 199 -15.02 15.90 -10.59
CA ALA A 199 -13.79 15.75 -11.40
C ALA A 199 -12.50 15.95 -10.59
N ALA A 200 -12.52 16.82 -9.58
CA ALA A 200 -11.37 17.08 -8.70
C ALA A 200 -10.98 15.90 -7.82
N ASP A 201 -11.86 14.91 -7.64
CA ASP A 201 -11.63 13.76 -6.81
C ASP A 201 -11.56 12.44 -7.60
N GLN A 202 -11.84 12.47 -8.90
CA GLN A 202 -11.76 11.28 -9.74
C GLN A 202 -10.32 10.84 -9.95
N ILE A 203 -10.07 9.55 -9.78
CA ILE A 203 -8.80 8.93 -10.14
C ILE A 203 -8.84 8.61 -11.63
N GLY A 204 -7.92 9.20 -12.38
CA GLY A 204 -7.80 9.03 -13.82
C GLY A 204 -6.84 7.91 -14.23
N PHE A 205 -7.05 7.40 -15.44
CA PHE A 205 -6.16 6.39 -16.05
C PHE A 205 -5.83 6.81 -17.48
N SER A 206 -4.55 6.74 -17.84
CA SER A 206 -4.08 7.00 -19.20
C SER A 206 -2.93 6.07 -19.55
N GLY A 207 -3.14 5.17 -20.51
CA GLY A 207 -2.19 4.11 -20.82
C GLY A 207 -1.86 3.28 -19.56
N MET A 208 -0.58 3.23 -19.20
CA MET A 208 -0.07 2.52 -18.01
C MET A 208 -0.03 3.41 -16.75
N SER A 209 -0.52 4.63 -16.84
CA SER A 209 -0.42 5.61 -15.76
C SER A 209 -1.75 5.77 -15.01
N ILE A 210 -1.63 5.93 -13.70
CA ILE A 210 -2.72 6.34 -12.82
C ILE A 210 -2.47 7.78 -12.35
N THR A 211 -3.49 8.63 -12.44
CA THR A 211 -3.46 10.00 -11.92
C THR A 211 -4.36 10.06 -10.71
N VAL A 212 -3.77 10.32 -9.55
CA VAL A 212 -4.48 10.42 -8.28
C VAL A 212 -4.47 11.88 -7.84
N PRO A 213 -5.64 12.52 -7.66
CA PRO A 213 -5.74 13.89 -7.14
C PRO A 213 -5.04 14.06 -5.79
N ARG A 214 -4.41 15.24 -5.61
CA ARG A 214 -3.74 15.60 -4.34
C ARG A 214 -4.74 15.98 -3.28
#